data_0d10d6a5e2fca3f780e06ae03cb34472
#
_entry.id   0d10d6a5e2fca3f780e06ae03cb34472
#
_cell.length_a   1.000
_cell.length_b   1.000
_cell.length_c   1.000
_cell.angle_alpha   90.00
_cell.angle_beta   90.00
_cell.angle_gamma   90.00
#
_symmetry.space_group_name_H-M   'P 1'
#
loop_
_entity.id
_entity.type
_entity.pdbx_description
1 polymer ?
#
loop_
_entity_poly.entity_id
_entity_poly.type
_entity_poly.pdbx_seq_one_letter_code
_entity_poly.pdbx_strand_id
1 'polypeptide(L)'
;MSDFEDKHMDFVLKHYQEGKFDTQKAIDRFNEAHSIVQKPRRRVLPWVSGMVAAAAAVVLCVFLFRSNDQQIQLIASAEVQEFVLPDGSEVTLAPRSRLTYSEKSPRNTRLEGKAFFEVARDEAVPFEITADGAFVRVLGTKFMVDAGSSVKEV
;
A
#
# COMPACT_ATOMS: atom_id res chain seq x y z
N MET A 1 -45.00 1.09 -75.06
CA MET A 1 -44.11 0.88 -73.87
C MET A 1 -44.94 0.68 -72.61
N SER A 2 -46.24 0.65 -72.68
CA SER A 2 -47.19 0.46 -71.58
C SER A 2 -47.57 -1.01 -71.36
N ASP A 3 -47.52 -1.84 -72.39
CA ASP A 3 -48.03 -3.22 -72.36
C ASP A 3 -47.13 -4.25 -71.52
N PHE A 4 -45.87 -3.85 -71.25
CA PHE A 4 -44.94 -4.68 -70.49
C PHE A 4 -45.06 -4.41 -68.98
N GLU A 5 -45.38 -3.22 -68.57
CA GLU A 5 -45.58 -2.84 -67.19
C GLU A 5 -46.90 -3.43 -66.63
N ASP A 6 -47.97 -3.40 -67.45
CA ASP A 6 -49.29 -3.94 -67.04
C ASP A 6 -49.24 -5.45 -66.78
N LYS A 7 -48.47 -6.19 -67.59
CA LYS A 7 -48.34 -7.64 -67.44
C LYS A 7 -47.54 -8.06 -66.23
N HIS A 8 -46.57 -7.28 -65.81
CA HIS A 8 -45.80 -7.54 -64.58
C HIS A 8 -46.61 -7.14 -63.36
N MET A 9 -47.40 -6.07 -63.43
CA MET A 9 -48.28 -5.67 -62.33
C MET A 9 -49.37 -6.72 -62.07
N ASP A 10 -49.96 -7.24 -63.10
CA ASP A 10 -51.00 -8.27 -63.03
C ASP A 10 -50.45 -9.59 -62.44
N PHE A 11 -49.19 -9.94 -62.79
CA PHE A 11 -48.50 -11.09 -62.21
C PHE A 11 -48.21 -10.92 -60.68
N VAL A 12 -47.79 -9.70 -60.33
CA VAL A 12 -47.53 -9.35 -58.93
C VAL A 12 -48.83 -9.40 -58.11
N LEU A 13 -49.87 -8.75 -58.57
CA LEU A 13 -51.18 -8.68 -57.93
C LEU A 13 -51.83 -10.05 -57.79
N LYS A 14 -51.66 -10.94 -58.77
CA LYS A 14 -52.23 -12.29 -58.76
C LYS A 14 -51.52 -13.25 -57.85
N HIS A 15 -50.23 -12.97 -57.54
CA HIS A 15 -49.38 -13.81 -56.68
C HIS A 15 -49.10 -13.18 -55.33
N TYR A 16 -49.51 -11.92 -55.12
CA TYR A 16 -49.39 -11.26 -53.84
C TYR A 16 -50.54 -11.70 -52.94
N GLN A 17 -50.29 -12.69 -52.12
CA GLN A 17 -51.18 -13.04 -51.03
C GLN A 17 -50.77 -12.29 -49.77
N GLU A 18 -51.58 -11.33 -49.36
CA GLU A 18 -51.45 -10.68 -48.06
C GLU A 18 -51.39 -11.74 -46.97
N GLY A 19 -50.35 -11.68 -46.16
CA GLY A 19 -50.15 -12.61 -45.02
C GLY A 19 -49.29 -13.83 -45.31
N LYS A 20 -48.77 -14.06 -46.53
CA LYS A 20 -47.93 -15.22 -46.83
C LYS A 20 -46.47 -15.05 -46.30
N PHE A 21 -46.07 -13.85 -46.00
CA PHE A 21 -44.80 -13.56 -45.33
C PHE A 21 -45.08 -13.11 -43.91
N ASP A 22 -45.12 -14.08 -43.00
CA ASP A 22 -45.12 -13.81 -41.56
C ASP A 22 -43.70 -13.39 -41.18
N THR A 23 -43.47 -12.06 -41.17
CA THR A 23 -42.16 -11.46 -40.83
C THR A 23 -41.76 -11.83 -39.41
N GLN A 24 -42.69 -12.02 -38.54
CA GLN A 24 -42.41 -12.42 -37.17
C GLN A 24 -41.83 -13.86 -37.12
N LYS A 25 -42.45 -14.81 -37.85
CA LYS A 25 -41.90 -16.18 -37.97
C LYS A 25 -40.56 -16.24 -38.68
N ALA A 26 -40.29 -15.34 -39.61
CA ALA A 26 -38.98 -15.27 -40.26
C ALA A 26 -37.91 -14.76 -39.32
N ILE A 27 -38.23 -13.74 -38.51
CA ILE A 27 -37.33 -13.20 -37.48
C ILE A 27 -37.06 -14.26 -36.37
N ASP A 28 -38.11 -14.97 -35.93
CA ASP A 28 -37.97 -16.00 -34.93
C ASP A 28 -37.09 -17.15 -35.40
N ARG A 29 -37.28 -17.62 -36.65
CA ARG A 29 -36.42 -18.65 -37.26
C ARG A 29 -34.97 -18.16 -37.46
N PHE A 30 -34.79 -16.89 -37.79
CA PHE A 30 -33.45 -16.31 -37.90
C PHE A 30 -32.76 -16.25 -36.54
N ASN A 31 -33.47 -15.85 -35.51
CA ASN A 31 -32.97 -15.81 -34.15
C ASN A 31 -32.68 -17.21 -33.59
N GLU A 32 -33.48 -18.23 -33.91
CA GLU A 32 -33.21 -19.63 -33.55
C GLU A 32 -32.02 -20.21 -34.30
N ALA A 33 -31.90 -19.95 -35.59
CA ALA A 33 -30.81 -20.44 -36.43
C ALA A 33 -29.48 -19.77 -36.11
N HIS A 34 -29.51 -18.53 -35.68
CA HIS A 34 -28.36 -17.74 -35.26
C HIS A 34 -28.45 -17.51 -33.75
N SER A 35 -28.61 -18.58 -32.93
CA SER A 35 -28.58 -18.45 -31.48
C SER A 35 -27.43 -17.55 -31.06
N ILE A 36 -27.65 -16.24 -31.14
CA ILE A 36 -26.82 -15.25 -30.50
C ILE A 36 -27.11 -15.49 -29.01
N VAL A 37 -26.41 -16.47 -28.48
CA VAL A 37 -26.29 -16.65 -27.03
C VAL A 37 -25.72 -15.34 -26.55
N GLN A 38 -26.59 -14.41 -26.20
CA GLN A 38 -26.20 -13.28 -25.37
C GLN A 38 -25.71 -13.96 -24.09
N LYS A 39 -24.38 -14.22 -24.05
CA LYS A 39 -23.74 -14.59 -22.80
C LYS A 39 -24.22 -13.59 -21.76
N PRO A 40 -24.93 -14.04 -20.72
CA PRO A 40 -25.31 -13.12 -19.68
C PRO A 40 -24.00 -12.45 -19.26
N ARG A 41 -23.92 -11.13 -19.43
CA ARG A 41 -22.83 -10.36 -18.80
C ARG A 41 -22.94 -10.72 -17.33
N ARG A 42 -22.09 -11.64 -16.89
CA ARG A 42 -21.92 -11.93 -15.47
C ARG A 42 -21.58 -10.57 -14.89
N ARG A 43 -22.58 -9.94 -14.28
CA ARG A 43 -22.35 -8.82 -13.39
C ARG A 43 -21.42 -9.39 -12.34
N VAL A 44 -20.11 -9.27 -12.58
CA VAL A 44 -19.10 -9.59 -11.56
C VAL A 44 -19.54 -8.79 -10.36
N LEU A 45 -19.99 -9.55 -9.39
CA LEU A 45 -20.74 -9.13 -8.22
C LEU A 45 -20.07 -7.86 -7.65
N PRO A 46 -20.86 -6.84 -7.28
CA PRO A 46 -20.32 -5.64 -6.62
C PRO A 46 -19.52 -5.97 -5.34
N TRP A 47 -19.59 -7.21 -4.87
CA TRP A 47 -18.82 -7.74 -3.76
C TRP A 47 -17.30 -7.75 -4.00
N VAL A 48 -16.86 -8.01 -5.24
CA VAL A 48 -15.42 -8.00 -5.55
C VAL A 48 -14.87 -6.57 -5.49
N SER A 49 -15.64 -5.58 -5.94
CA SER A 49 -15.24 -4.17 -5.83
C SER A 49 -15.20 -3.69 -4.38
N GLY A 50 -16.11 -4.18 -3.53
CA GLY A 50 -16.11 -3.90 -2.10
C GLY A 50 -14.89 -4.47 -1.37
N MET A 51 -14.48 -5.69 -1.69
CA MET A 51 -13.28 -6.31 -1.10
C MET A 51 -11.99 -5.57 -1.50
N VAL A 52 -11.87 -5.15 -2.75
CA VAL A 52 -10.70 -4.38 -3.22
C VAL A 52 -10.64 -3.01 -2.53
N ALA A 53 -11.79 -2.33 -2.38
CA ALA A 53 -11.85 -1.05 -1.68
C ALA A 53 -11.50 -1.20 -0.19
N ALA A 54 -11.97 -2.25 0.48
CA ALA A 54 -11.63 -2.53 1.87
C ALA A 54 -10.13 -2.83 2.04
N ALA A 55 -9.54 -3.63 1.16
CA ALA A 55 -8.11 -3.92 1.18
C ALA A 55 -7.27 -2.66 0.96
N ALA A 56 -7.66 -1.80 0.01
CA ALA A 56 -6.98 -0.53 -0.23
C ALA A 56 -7.09 0.42 0.97
N ALA A 57 -8.25 0.47 1.63
CA ALA A 57 -8.45 1.27 2.84
C ALA A 57 -7.56 0.79 4.01
N VAL A 58 -7.44 -0.53 4.20
CA VAL A 58 -6.56 -1.10 5.23
C VAL A 58 -5.09 -0.77 4.94
N VAL A 59 -4.64 -0.94 3.68
CA VAL A 59 -3.27 -0.60 3.28
C VAL A 59 -2.99 0.90 3.47
N LEU A 60 -3.93 1.76 3.09
CA LEU A 60 -3.82 3.19 3.28
C LEU A 60 -3.78 3.57 4.77
N CYS A 61 -4.63 2.94 5.57
CA CYS A 61 -4.65 3.13 7.02
C CYS A 61 -3.31 2.74 7.65
N VAL A 62 -2.80 1.54 7.33
CA VAL A 62 -1.49 1.07 7.81
C VAL A 62 -0.38 2.02 7.35
N PHE A 63 -0.42 2.51 6.12
CA PHE A 63 0.56 3.46 5.60
C PHE A 63 0.51 4.79 6.35
N LEU A 64 -0.67 5.36 6.56
CA LEU A 64 -0.86 6.62 7.29
C LEU A 64 -0.45 6.50 8.77
N PHE A 65 -0.78 5.38 9.43
CA PHE A 65 -0.36 5.15 10.81
C PHE A 65 1.14 4.87 10.95
N ARG A 66 1.76 4.28 9.93
CA ARG A 66 3.20 4.01 9.93
C ARG A 66 4.05 5.25 9.64
N SER A 67 3.50 6.22 8.90
CA SER A 67 4.24 7.40 8.45
C SER A 67 4.41 8.50 9.51
N ASN A 68 3.81 8.36 10.70
CA ASN A 68 3.85 9.40 11.73
C ASN A 68 4.81 9.06 12.88
N ASP A 69 5.93 8.42 12.57
CA ASP A 69 6.99 8.16 13.54
C ASP A 69 8.04 9.27 13.42
N GLN A 70 7.93 10.26 14.29
CA GLN A 70 8.88 11.36 14.32
C GLN A 70 10.19 10.87 14.94
N GLN A 71 11.26 11.00 14.16
CA GLN A 71 12.60 10.72 14.65
C GLN A 71 13.19 11.99 15.25
N ILE A 72 13.59 11.90 16.51
CA ILE A 72 14.26 12.96 17.25
C ILE A 72 15.76 12.70 17.18
N GLN A 73 16.51 13.75 16.85
CA GLN A 73 17.97 13.69 16.81
C GLN A 73 18.58 14.59 17.87
N LEU A 74 19.38 14.02 18.74
CA LEU A 74 20.19 14.70 19.72
C LEU A 74 21.62 14.77 19.16
N ILE A 75 22.19 15.96 19.10
CA ILE A 75 23.51 16.21 18.47
C ILE A 75 24.39 16.97 19.44
N ALA A 76 25.55 16.40 19.77
CA ALA A 76 26.61 17.07 20.48
C ALA A 76 27.65 17.60 19.47
N SER A 77 27.68 18.92 19.22
CA SER A 77 28.51 19.52 18.16
C SER A 77 30.00 19.58 18.54
N ALA A 78 30.35 20.38 19.52
CA ALA A 78 31.77 20.65 19.88
C ALA A 78 32.10 20.26 21.32
N GLU A 79 31.10 20.16 22.17
CA GLU A 79 31.24 19.89 23.59
C GLU A 79 30.42 18.64 23.98
N VAL A 80 30.76 18.07 25.13
CA VAL A 80 29.97 16.99 25.75
C VAL A 80 28.61 17.55 26.14
N GLN A 81 27.54 16.85 25.79
CA GLN A 81 26.18 17.25 26.11
C GLN A 81 25.41 16.10 26.78
N GLU A 82 24.66 16.46 27.81
CA GLU A 82 23.81 15.54 28.52
C GLU A 82 22.35 15.74 28.14
N PHE A 83 21.66 14.63 27.91
CA PHE A 83 20.26 14.59 27.56
C PHE A 83 19.53 13.58 28.40
N VAL A 84 18.29 13.90 28.75
CA VAL A 84 17.36 12.99 29.40
C VAL A 84 16.33 12.54 28.37
N LEU A 85 16.22 11.24 28.16
CA LEU A 85 15.24 10.63 27.26
C LEU A 85 13.86 10.55 27.93
N PRO A 86 12.77 10.40 27.13
CA PRO A 86 11.41 10.32 27.68
C PRO A 86 11.17 9.12 28.63
N ASP A 87 11.97 8.07 28.54
CA ASP A 87 11.91 6.91 29.42
C ASP A 87 12.66 7.10 30.75
N GLY A 88 13.23 8.30 30.99
CA GLY A 88 14.03 8.62 32.18
C GLY A 88 15.49 8.14 32.10
N SER A 89 15.94 7.61 30.99
CA SER A 89 17.35 7.29 30.76
C SER A 89 18.16 8.56 30.50
N GLU A 90 19.39 8.62 31.01
CA GLU A 90 20.32 9.72 30.77
C GLU A 90 21.39 9.31 29.78
N VAL A 91 21.70 10.22 28.83
CA VAL A 91 22.68 9.98 27.79
C VAL A 91 23.63 11.16 27.72
N THR A 92 24.92 10.88 27.89
CA THR A 92 25.99 11.85 27.71
C THR A 92 26.67 11.61 26.37
N LEU A 93 26.45 12.50 25.41
CA LEU A 93 27.06 12.44 24.08
C LEU A 93 28.43 13.10 24.08
N ALA A 94 29.45 12.42 23.56
CA ALA A 94 30.74 13.00 23.28
C ALA A 94 30.66 14.01 22.11
N PRO A 95 31.64 14.90 21.97
CA PRO A 95 31.69 15.82 20.83
C PRO A 95 31.59 15.09 19.49
N ARG A 96 30.87 15.68 18.54
CA ARG A 96 30.58 15.15 17.19
C ARG A 96 29.84 13.81 17.20
N SER A 97 29.07 13.53 18.24
CA SER A 97 28.23 12.35 18.33
C SER A 97 26.76 12.74 18.12
N ARG A 98 26.00 11.77 17.64
CA ARG A 98 24.57 11.91 17.38
C ARG A 98 23.83 10.69 17.89
N LEU A 99 22.73 10.93 18.59
CA LEU A 99 21.76 9.91 18.98
C LEU A 99 20.43 10.19 18.28
N THR A 100 19.89 9.19 17.61
CA THR A 100 18.57 9.24 16.98
C THR A 100 17.65 8.24 17.64
N TYR A 101 16.44 8.65 17.99
CA TYR A 101 15.41 7.77 18.51
C TYR A 101 14.03 8.14 17.99
N SER A 102 13.08 7.21 18.07
CA SER A 102 11.70 7.45 17.72
C SER A 102 10.93 7.98 18.94
N GLU A 103 10.10 9.00 18.74
CA GLU A 103 9.25 9.53 19.80
C GLU A 103 8.31 8.46 20.38
N LYS A 104 7.81 7.54 19.54
CA LYS A 104 6.95 6.42 19.96
C LYS A 104 7.68 5.28 20.64
N SER A 105 8.99 5.20 20.44
CA SER A 105 9.84 4.13 20.96
C SER A 105 11.18 4.69 21.43
N PRO A 106 11.22 5.48 22.51
CA PRO A 106 12.42 6.18 22.95
C PRO A 106 13.54 5.25 23.38
N ARG A 107 13.22 3.98 23.70
CA ARG A 107 14.19 2.95 24.06
C ARG A 107 14.86 2.26 22.85
N ASN A 108 14.46 2.64 21.62
CA ASN A 108 15.04 2.13 20.39
C ASN A 108 15.87 3.24 19.74
N THR A 109 17.20 3.16 19.88
CA THR A 109 18.12 4.24 19.58
C THR A 109 19.16 3.83 18.53
N ARG A 110 19.64 4.82 17.79
CA ARG A 110 20.78 4.69 16.89
C ARG A 110 21.85 5.69 17.30
N LEU A 111 23.05 5.20 17.57
CA LEU A 111 24.20 6.03 17.95
C LEU A 111 25.19 6.11 16.79
N GLU A 112 25.64 7.34 16.52
CA GLU A 112 26.80 7.66 15.70
C GLU A 112 27.82 8.39 16.58
N GLY A 113 29.06 7.86 16.68
CA GLY A 113 30.09 8.40 17.55
C GLY A 113 30.12 7.73 18.95
N LYS A 114 30.34 8.51 20.01
CA LYS A 114 30.53 7.98 21.37
C LYS A 114 29.50 8.53 22.34
N ALA A 115 28.98 7.68 23.17
CA ALA A 115 28.06 8.07 24.22
C ALA A 115 28.18 7.18 25.47
N PHE A 116 27.95 7.82 26.62
CA PHE A 116 27.74 7.13 27.88
C PHE A 116 26.24 7.10 28.16
N PHE A 117 25.74 5.92 28.53
CA PHE A 117 24.32 5.69 28.80
C PHE A 117 24.17 5.31 30.29
N GLU A 118 23.19 5.93 30.92
CA GLU A 118 22.65 5.52 32.21
C GLU A 118 21.18 5.15 31.99
N VAL A 119 20.95 3.88 31.74
CA VAL A 119 19.62 3.40 31.31
C VAL A 119 18.74 3.14 32.51
N ALA A 120 17.56 3.75 32.54
CA ALA A 120 16.54 3.45 33.55
C ALA A 120 16.10 2.00 33.45
N ARG A 121 16.03 1.32 34.61
CA ARG A 121 15.73 -0.11 34.68
C ARG A 121 14.26 -0.36 34.28
N ASP A 122 14.08 -1.16 33.26
CA ASP A 122 12.78 -1.67 32.84
C ASP A 122 12.96 -3.08 32.25
N GLU A 123 12.38 -4.07 32.93
CA GLU A 123 12.47 -5.47 32.51
C GLU A 123 11.42 -5.83 31.42
N ALA A 124 10.37 -5.04 31.28
CA ALA A 124 9.31 -5.28 30.30
C ALA A 124 9.71 -4.77 28.91
N VAL A 125 10.45 -3.65 28.83
CA VAL A 125 10.85 -3.03 27.58
C VAL A 125 12.36 -2.82 27.57
N PRO A 126 13.14 -3.67 26.91
CA PRO A 126 14.59 -3.52 26.79
C PRO A 126 14.98 -2.22 26.11
N PHE A 127 16.11 -1.65 26.49
CA PHE A 127 16.74 -0.55 25.80
C PHE A 127 17.67 -1.08 24.72
N GLU A 128 17.49 -0.63 23.48
CA GLU A 128 18.17 -1.14 22.31
C GLU A 128 18.98 -0.02 21.64
N ILE A 129 20.25 -0.30 21.34
CA ILE A 129 21.15 0.63 20.66
C ILE A 129 21.71 -0.06 19.43
N THR A 130 21.54 0.57 18.28
CA THR A 130 22.25 0.22 17.07
C THR A 130 23.41 1.19 16.87
N ALA A 131 24.63 0.69 16.79
CA ALA A 131 25.83 1.50 16.64
C ALA A 131 26.79 0.81 15.66
N ASP A 132 27.09 1.42 14.53
CA ASP A 132 28.04 0.92 13.50
C ASP A 132 27.86 -0.57 13.14
N GLY A 133 26.59 -1.00 12.99
CA GLY A 133 26.25 -2.39 12.68
C GLY A 133 26.25 -3.33 13.90
N ALA A 134 26.70 -2.89 15.06
CA ALA A 134 26.55 -3.61 16.33
C ALA A 134 25.19 -3.33 16.96
N PHE A 135 24.66 -4.31 17.64
CA PHE A 135 23.40 -4.22 18.36
C PHE A 135 23.60 -4.54 19.84
N VAL A 136 23.23 -3.60 20.70
CA VAL A 136 23.33 -3.71 22.15
C VAL A 136 21.93 -3.66 22.75
N ARG A 137 21.62 -4.61 23.62
CA ARG A 137 20.34 -4.66 24.35
C ARG A 137 20.59 -4.77 25.83
N VAL A 138 19.97 -3.88 26.61
CA VAL A 138 20.12 -3.84 28.08
C VAL A 138 18.78 -3.64 28.78
N LEU A 139 18.66 -4.03 30.03
CA LEU A 139 17.44 -3.86 30.83
C LEU A 139 17.52 -2.67 31.80
N GLY A 140 18.73 -2.14 32.01
CA GLY A 140 18.98 -1.04 32.94
C GLY A 140 20.39 -1.14 33.51
N THR A 141 21.32 -0.47 32.87
CA THR A 141 22.76 -0.49 33.22
C THR A 141 23.41 0.83 32.83
N LYS A 142 24.59 1.08 33.41
CA LYS A 142 25.47 2.18 33.00
C LYS A 142 26.59 1.63 32.14
N PHE A 143 26.78 2.15 30.95
CA PHE A 143 27.82 1.68 30.03
C PHE A 143 28.18 2.74 29.00
N MET A 144 29.32 2.56 28.37
CA MET A 144 29.77 3.43 27.26
C MET A 144 29.76 2.65 25.93
N VAL A 145 29.31 3.31 24.86
CA VAL A 145 29.36 2.80 23.50
C VAL A 145 30.27 3.72 22.68
N ASP A 146 31.18 3.12 21.96
CA ASP A 146 32.04 3.80 20.97
C ASP A 146 31.77 3.23 19.58
N ALA A 147 30.99 3.95 18.80
CA ALA A 147 30.67 3.65 17.40
C ALA A 147 31.59 4.39 16.42
N GLY A 148 32.71 4.93 16.90
CA GLY A 148 33.52 5.91 16.14
C GLY A 148 34.80 5.37 15.52
N SER A 149 35.05 4.06 15.51
CA SER A 149 36.34 3.54 15.02
C SER A 149 36.24 2.35 14.06
N SER A 150 35.42 2.46 13.03
CA SER A 150 35.75 1.75 11.80
C SER A 150 36.74 2.61 11.01
N VAL A 151 38.01 2.64 11.41
CA VAL A 151 39.09 3.02 10.51
C VAL A 151 39.07 1.99 9.38
N LYS A 152 38.47 2.34 8.26
CA LYS A 152 38.77 1.67 6.99
C LYS A 152 40.21 2.08 6.66
N GLU A 153 41.17 1.25 7.02
CA GLU A 153 42.43 1.27 6.35
C GLU A 153 42.22 0.93 4.87
N VAL A 154 42.62 1.84 4.00
CA VAL A 154 42.67 1.67 2.54
C VAL A 154 43.96 0.95 2.20
#